data_78923ea4aff2f4f828307c560ea4bacf
#
_entry.id   78923ea4aff2f4f828307c560ea4bacf
#
_cell.length_a   1.000
_cell.length_b   1.000
_cell.length_c   1.000
_cell.angle_alpha   90.00
_cell.angle_beta   90.00
_cell.angle_gamma   90.00
#
_symmetry.space_group_name_H-M   'P 1'
#
loop_
_entity.id
_entity.type
_entity.pdbx_description
1 polymer ?
#
loop_
_entity_poly.entity_id
_entity_poly.type
_entity_poly.pdbx_seq_one_letter_code
_entity_poly.pdbx_strand_id
1 'polypeptide(L)'
;EIASCLVGSEMCIRDRFSPYRKRWYHWHYVSGIFFGIFVLTFTFSGMMSLADIPEWIHKPALKKGSATRTLHARAPQPEDYPLDYRRVIAAYPQALQIEWRNFREHPYYIVKDRKNEYYIDAADSLPRPLQLSEEEILKGVESIYTSQRDSSQHIPGIRISRLEHFETYYRDMSNMYRGRPQLPVWKITVDDPDRSVYYIHPETGIIRHVDTSSRWKYWSYTALHRMRLPGLNSNATLRKTVLWVLLLGGTAVCITGVALSVNYIRRKCCKRQKRY
;
A
#
# COMPACT_ATOMS: atom_id res chain seq x y z
N GLU A 1 2.08 -48.96 -46.88
CA GLU A 1 1.80 -49.22 -45.41
C GLU A 1 2.62 -48.33 -44.47
N ILE A 2 3.78 -47.74 -44.86
CA ILE A 2 4.57 -46.85 -43.98
C ILE A 2 3.95 -45.44 -43.86
N ALA A 3 3.23 -44.96 -44.84
CA ALA A 3 2.58 -43.65 -44.83
C ALA A 3 1.39 -43.54 -43.88
N SER A 4 0.65 -44.63 -43.62
CA SER A 4 -0.52 -44.62 -42.72
C SER A 4 -0.14 -44.58 -41.23
N CYS A 5 1.03 -45.07 -40.86
CA CYS A 5 1.52 -45.02 -39.47
C CYS A 5 2.01 -43.60 -39.07
N LEU A 6 2.49 -42.78 -39.98
CA LEU A 6 2.92 -41.39 -39.71
C LEU A 6 1.72 -40.45 -39.51
N VAL A 7 0.68 -40.60 -40.29
CA VAL A 7 -0.55 -39.79 -40.18
C VAL A 7 -1.29 -40.04 -38.85
N GLY A 8 -1.32 -41.31 -38.41
CA GLY A 8 -1.96 -41.67 -37.10
C GLY A 8 -1.18 -41.12 -35.88
N SER A 9 0.13 -40.97 -35.96
CA SER A 9 0.94 -40.44 -34.84
C SER A 9 0.82 -38.90 -34.66
N GLU A 10 0.66 -38.18 -35.76
CA GLU A 10 0.47 -36.71 -35.70
C GLU A 10 -0.93 -36.33 -35.22
N MET A 11 -1.99 -37.07 -35.61
CA MET A 11 -3.35 -36.87 -35.10
C MET A 11 -3.44 -37.11 -33.58
N CYS A 12 -2.76 -38.16 -33.08
CA CYS A 12 -2.75 -38.43 -31.63
C CYS A 12 -1.99 -37.40 -30.79
N ILE A 13 -1.11 -36.58 -31.37
CA ILE A 13 -0.37 -35.53 -30.66
C ILE A 13 -1.21 -34.25 -30.59
N ARG A 14 -2.04 -33.98 -31.60
CA ARG A 14 -2.80 -32.76 -31.76
C ARG A 14 -3.98 -32.65 -30.80
N ASP A 15 -4.53 -33.80 -30.35
CA ASP A 15 -5.67 -33.84 -29.44
C ASP A 15 -5.30 -33.86 -27.94
N ARG A 16 -4.01 -33.81 -27.60
CA ARG A 16 -3.57 -33.79 -26.20
C ARG A 16 -3.32 -32.37 -25.73
N PHE A 17 -3.99 -31.97 -24.67
CA PHE A 17 -3.77 -30.70 -24.00
C PHE A 17 -2.32 -30.49 -23.53
N SER A 18 -1.55 -31.57 -23.38
CA SER A 18 -0.12 -31.53 -23.02
C SER A 18 0.71 -32.47 -23.89
N PRO A 19 1.88 -32.01 -24.44
CA PRO A 19 2.79 -32.84 -25.21
C PRO A 19 3.55 -33.87 -24.37
N TYR A 20 3.47 -33.80 -23.04
CA TYR A 20 4.25 -34.61 -22.13
C TYR A 20 3.51 -35.86 -21.65
N ARG A 21 4.12 -37.07 -21.83
CA ARG A 21 3.59 -38.35 -21.34
C ARG A 21 3.91 -38.62 -19.88
N LYS A 22 5.00 -38.09 -19.34
CA LYS A 22 5.39 -38.30 -17.93
C LYS A 22 4.55 -37.43 -17.02
N ARG A 23 3.94 -38.04 -15.98
CA ARG A 23 2.96 -37.38 -15.07
C ARG A 23 3.45 -36.04 -14.52
N TRP A 24 4.67 -35.95 -13.99
CA TRP A 24 5.21 -34.71 -13.42
C TRP A 24 5.40 -33.60 -14.45
N TYR A 25 5.88 -33.93 -15.69
CA TYR A 25 6.01 -32.95 -16.78
C TYR A 25 4.63 -32.48 -17.26
N HIS A 26 3.66 -33.40 -17.35
CA HIS A 26 2.30 -33.09 -17.76
C HIS A 26 1.66 -32.12 -16.76
N TRP A 27 1.66 -32.46 -15.46
CA TRP A 27 1.05 -31.61 -14.44
C TRP A 27 1.77 -30.26 -14.29
N HIS A 28 3.09 -30.21 -14.38
CA HIS A 28 3.83 -28.96 -14.35
C HIS A 28 3.49 -28.07 -15.56
N TYR A 29 3.38 -28.64 -16.73
CA TYR A 29 3.00 -27.92 -17.95
C TYR A 29 1.58 -27.35 -17.84
N VAL A 30 0.60 -28.17 -17.45
CA VAL A 30 -0.79 -27.75 -17.32
C VAL A 30 -0.94 -26.68 -16.23
N SER A 31 -0.43 -26.94 -15.02
CA SER A 31 -0.50 -25.96 -13.95
C SER A 31 0.29 -24.66 -14.27
N GLY A 32 1.41 -24.79 -14.99
CA GLY A 32 2.20 -23.66 -15.45
C GLY A 32 1.48 -22.76 -16.43
N ILE A 33 0.69 -23.32 -17.37
CA ILE A 33 -0.13 -22.51 -18.29
C ILE A 33 -1.17 -21.68 -17.53
N PHE A 34 -1.88 -22.28 -16.57
CA PHE A 34 -2.95 -21.61 -15.84
C PHE A 34 -2.45 -20.64 -14.75
N PHE A 35 -1.39 -21.04 -14.04
CA PHE A 35 -0.95 -20.31 -12.84
C PHE A 35 0.45 -19.69 -12.97
N GLY A 36 1.20 -19.98 -14.03
CA GLY A 36 2.59 -19.53 -14.18
C GLY A 36 2.72 -18.00 -14.18
N ILE A 37 1.84 -17.31 -14.90
CA ILE A 37 1.84 -15.84 -14.93
C ILE A 37 1.52 -15.26 -13.54
N PHE A 38 0.62 -15.90 -12.79
CA PHE A 38 0.33 -15.49 -11.41
C PHE A 38 1.56 -15.70 -10.51
N VAL A 39 2.25 -16.84 -10.60
CA VAL A 39 3.46 -17.10 -9.81
C VAL A 39 4.52 -16.05 -10.11
N LEU A 40 4.75 -15.73 -11.39
CA LEU A 40 5.70 -14.72 -11.81
C LEU A 40 5.35 -13.33 -11.26
N THR A 41 4.10 -12.90 -11.48
CA THR A 41 3.64 -11.58 -11.02
C THR A 41 3.58 -11.48 -9.50
N PHE A 42 3.21 -12.56 -8.81
CA PHE A 42 3.18 -12.61 -7.35
C PHE A 42 4.58 -12.52 -6.74
N THR A 43 5.56 -13.24 -7.31
CA THR A 43 6.96 -13.17 -6.88
C THR A 43 7.54 -11.76 -7.12
N PHE A 44 7.31 -11.21 -8.32
CA PHE A 44 7.75 -9.87 -8.67
C PHE A 44 7.14 -8.81 -7.75
N SER A 45 5.83 -8.85 -7.52
CA SER A 45 5.13 -7.90 -6.66
C SER A 45 5.55 -8.03 -5.19
N GLY A 46 5.88 -9.24 -4.74
CA GLY A 46 6.47 -9.47 -3.41
C GLY A 46 7.83 -8.79 -3.26
N MET A 47 8.70 -8.91 -4.26
CA MET A 47 9.98 -8.20 -4.29
C MET A 47 9.78 -6.67 -4.27
N MET A 48 8.83 -6.16 -5.05
CA MET A 48 8.51 -4.73 -5.10
C MET A 48 7.93 -4.16 -3.78
N SER A 49 7.46 -5.01 -2.87
CA SER A 49 7.00 -4.57 -1.55
C SER A 49 8.13 -4.03 -0.67
N LEU A 50 9.34 -4.55 -0.87
CA LEU A 50 10.54 -4.21 -0.10
C LEU A 50 11.38 -3.12 -0.76
N ALA A 51 11.24 -2.93 -2.07
CA ALA A 51 12.01 -1.96 -2.84
C ALA A 51 11.25 -0.63 -2.98
N ASP A 52 11.95 0.48 -2.77
CA ASP A 52 11.51 1.79 -3.25
C ASP A 52 11.82 1.91 -4.75
N ILE A 53 11.13 2.80 -5.45
CA ILE A 53 11.43 3.08 -6.85
C ILE A 53 12.86 3.65 -6.91
N PRO A 54 13.74 3.08 -7.76
CA PRO A 54 15.07 3.64 -7.94
C PRO A 54 15.02 5.10 -8.43
N GLU A 55 15.86 5.96 -7.89
CA GLU A 55 15.88 7.41 -8.23
C GLU A 55 16.15 7.69 -9.71
N TRP A 56 16.81 6.76 -10.42
CA TRP A 56 17.04 6.87 -11.87
C TRP A 56 15.75 6.61 -12.70
N ILE A 57 14.73 5.97 -12.12
CA ILE A 57 13.39 5.81 -12.74
C ILE A 57 12.51 6.99 -12.37
N HIS A 58 12.50 7.36 -11.10
CA HIS A 58 11.67 8.45 -10.59
C HIS A 58 12.34 9.14 -9.40
N LYS A 59 12.63 10.43 -9.58
CA LYS A 59 13.12 11.28 -8.50
C LYS A 59 11.92 11.98 -7.87
N PRO A 60 11.58 11.71 -6.60
CA PRO A 60 10.43 12.33 -5.96
C PRO A 60 10.62 13.84 -5.81
N ALA A 61 9.56 14.61 -5.99
CA ALA A 61 9.54 16.06 -5.82
C ALA A 61 9.83 16.46 -4.37
N LEU A 62 9.37 15.65 -3.42
CA LEU A 62 9.55 15.86 -2.00
C LEU A 62 10.32 14.71 -1.37
N LYS A 63 11.21 15.00 -0.41
CA LYS A 63 11.87 13.97 0.38
C LYS A 63 10.85 13.17 1.18
N LYS A 64 11.00 11.85 1.25
CA LYS A 64 10.11 10.94 1.97
C LYS A 64 9.87 11.41 3.42
N GLY A 65 8.60 11.56 3.79
CA GLY A 65 8.20 12.01 5.11
C GLY A 65 8.37 13.50 5.39
N SER A 66 8.86 14.30 4.42
CA SER A 66 9.01 15.75 4.60
C SER A 66 7.66 16.44 4.83
N ALA A 67 6.63 16.06 4.08
CA ALA A 67 5.29 16.61 4.22
C ALA A 67 4.75 16.47 5.65
N THR A 68 4.75 15.23 6.17
CA THR A 68 4.31 14.98 7.56
C THR A 68 5.19 15.71 8.57
N ARG A 69 6.50 15.78 8.32
CA ARG A 69 7.45 16.47 9.19
C ARG A 69 7.20 17.99 9.20
N THR A 70 6.90 18.58 8.07
CA THR A 70 6.59 20.01 7.98
C THR A 70 5.26 20.35 8.66
N LEU A 71 4.26 19.50 8.51
CA LEU A 71 2.94 19.69 9.13
C LEU A 71 2.96 19.44 10.66
N HIS A 72 3.92 18.68 11.17
CA HIS A 72 4.17 18.48 12.60
C HIS A 72 5.57 19.01 12.98
N ALA A 73 5.99 20.11 12.39
CA ALA A 73 7.40 20.54 12.26
C ALA A 73 8.11 20.80 13.56
N ARG A 74 7.40 21.23 14.58
CA ARG A 74 7.97 21.58 15.89
C ARG A 74 7.62 20.52 16.91
N ALA A 75 8.62 20.10 17.69
CA ALA A 75 8.33 19.32 18.89
C ALA A 75 7.44 20.15 19.81
N PRO A 76 6.32 19.59 20.31
CA PRO A 76 5.43 20.29 21.20
C PRO A 76 6.18 20.81 22.43
N GLN A 77 6.01 22.10 22.74
CA GLN A 77 6.51 22.70 23.96
C GLN A 77 5.33 23.00 24.89
N PRO A 78 5.45 22.78 26.21
CA PRO A 78 4.33 23.04 27.13
C PRO A 78 3.74 24.44 27.03
N GLU A 79 4.57 25.43 26.69
CA GLU A 79 4.19 26.83 26.54
C GLU A 79 3.28 27.10 25.34
N ASP A 80 3.31 26.21 24.34
CA ASP A 80 2.50 26.33 23.13
C ASP A 80 1.01 25.94 23.38
N TYR A 81 0.70 25.41 24.59
CA TYR A 81 -0.63 24.85 24.93
C TYR A 81 -1.37 25.75 25.94
N PRO A 82 -2.27 26.64 25.47
CA PRO A 82 -3.13 27.44 26.35
C PRO A 82 -4.03 26.59 27.27
N LEU A 83 -4.44 25.40 26.79
CA LEU A 83 -5.22 24.45 27.59
C LEU A 83 -4.31 23.66 28.52
N ASP A 84 -4.47 23.81 29.84
CA ASP A 84 -3.78 22.99 30.81
C ASP A 84 -4.26 21.51 30.70
N TYR A 85 -3.32 20.57 30.51
CA TYR A 85 -3.61 19.13 30.43
C TYR A 85 -4.37 18.59 31.65
N ARG A 86 -4.25 19.24 32.84
CA ARG A 86 -4.98 18.85 34.03
C ARG A 86 -6.49 19.02 33.86
N ARG A 87 -6.93 20.04 33.12
CA ARG A 87 -8.32 20.24 32.75
C ARG A 87 -8.83 19.14 31.82
N VAL A 88 -7.95 18.69 30.92
CA VAL A 88 -8.26 17.55 30.02
C VAL A 88 -8.42 16.27 30.84
N ILE A 89 -7.53 16.00 31.80
CA ILE A 89 -7.66 14.83 32.71
C ILE A 89 -8.98 14.91 33.50
N ALA A 90 -9.32 16.07 33.99
CA ALA A 90 -10.57 16.25 34.72
C ALA A 90 -11.82 15.98 33.86
N ALA A 91 -11.76 16.36 32.57
CA ALA A 91 -12.85 16.11 31.63
C ALA A 91 -12.89 14.64 31.13
N TYR A 92 -11.76 13.95 31.13
CA TYR A 92 -11.62 12.56 30.68
C TYR A 92 -10.95 11.67 31.75
N PRO A 93 -11.63 11.39 32.89
CA PRO A 93 -11.03 10.65 34.01
C PRO A 93 -10.65 9.21 33.68
N GLN A 94 -11.18 8.63 32.60
CA GLN A 94 -10.83 7.30 32.09
C GLN A 94 -9.58 7.31 31.20
N ALA A 95 -8.93 8.46 30.97
CA ALA A 95 -7.75 8.57 30.14
C ALA A 95 -6.58 7.76 30.72
N LEU A 96 -5.96 6.96 29.88
CA LEU A 96 -4.75 6.18 30.21
C LEU A 96 -3.48 6.86 29.71
N GLN A 97 -3.61 7.66 28.65
CA GLN A 97 -2.49 8.34 28.02
C GLN A 97 -2.97 9.67 27.41
N ILE A 98 -2.13 10.68 27.52
CA ILE A 98 -2.30 11.96 26.82
C ILE A 98 -1.03 12.18 25.99
N GLU A 99 -1.20 12.39 24.68
CA GLU A 99 -0.13 12.75 23.77
C GLU A 99 -0.27 14.22 23.37
N TRP A 100 0.82 14.94 23.40
CA TRP A 100 0.94 16.33 22.95
C TRP A 100 1.21 16.30 21.45
N ARG A 101 0.41 17.00 20.66
CA ARG A 101 0.50 17.08 19.22
C ARG A 101 0.25 18.48 18.72
N ASN A 102 0.73 18.78 17.55
CA ASN A 102 0.42 20.00 16.84
C ASN A 102 0.17 19.73 15.35
N PHE A 103 -0.69 20.52 14.77
CA PHE A 103 -0.81 20.65 13.32
C PHE A 103 -0.26 22.04 12.99
N ARG A 104 1.00 22.11 12.52
CA ARG A 104 1.80 23.32 12.46
C ARG A 104 1.85 24.03 13.84
N GLU A 105 1.24 25.21 13.90
CA GLU A 105 1.17 26.04 15.11
C GLU A 105 -0.07 25.75 15.97
N HIS A 106 -1.02 24.95 15.47
CA HIS A 106 -2.25 24.61 16.19
C HIS A 106 -2.01 23.44 17.14
N PRO A 107 -1.98 23.66 18.46
CA PRO A 107 -1.75 22.61 19.45
C PRO A 107 -3.03 21.80 19.69
N TYR A 108 -2.88 20.51 19.94
CA TYR A 108 -3.96 19.64 20.35
C TYR A 108 -3.47 18.45 21.17
N TYR A 109 -4.36 17.84 21.94
CA TYR A 109 -4.09 16.63 22.70
C TYR A 109 -4.75 15.41 22.04
N ILE A 110 -4.06 14.27 22.08
CA ILE A 110 -4.68 12.97 21.82
C ILE A 110 -4.82 12.28 23.18
N VAL A 111 -6.07 12.09 23.58
CA VAL A 111 -6.43 11.41 24.83
C VAL A 111 -6.85 9.99 24.49
N LYS A 112 -6.17 9.01 25.06
CA LYS A 112 -6.43 7.59 24.82
C LYS A 112 -6.98 6.93 26.07
N ASP A 113 -8.10 6.27 25.92
CA ASP A 113 -8.61 5.30 26.87
C ASP A 113 -8.40 3.86 26.36
N ARG A 114 -9.00 2.85 27.01
CA ARG A 114 -8.89 1.45 26.60
C ARG A 114 -9.47 1.13 25.21
N LYS A 115 -10.40 1.94 24.71
CA LYS A 115 -11.21 1.65 23.52
C LYS A 115 -11.18 2.77 22.48
N ASN A 116 -11.06 4.03 22.94
CA ASN A 116 -11.27 5.22 22.12
C ASN A 116 -10.06 6.17 22.18
N GLU A 117 -9.91 6.95 21.13
CA GLU A 117 -8.99 8.08 21.04
C GLU A 117 -9.82 9.35 20.83
N TYR A 118 -9.57 10.37 21.63
CA TYR A 118 -10.21 11.68 21.56
C TYR A 118 -9.16 12.72 21.17
N TYR A 119 -9.52 13.59 20.27
CA TYR A 119 -8.66 14.67 19.78
C TYR A 119 -9.21 15.96 20.32
N ILE A 120 -8.45 16.64 21.18
CA ILE A 120 -8.90 17.80 21.94
C ILE A 120 -8.09 19.01 21.51
N ASP A 121 -8.78 20.03 21.04
CA ASP A 121 -8.19 21.32 20.73
C ASP A 121 -7.55 21.92 21.98
N ALA A 122 -6.32 22.39 21.86
CA ALA A 122 -5.57 22.99 22.95
C ALA A 122 -5.21 24.47 22.69
N ALA A 123 -5.69 25.04 21.59
CA ALA A 123 -5.50 26.45 21.27
C ALA A 123 -6.35 27.39 22.12
N ASP A 124 -7.42 26.88 22.74
CA ASP A 124 -8.30 27.62 23.65
C ASP A 124 -8.18 27.08 25.08
N SER A 125 -8.65 27.82 26.07
CA SER A 125 -8.61 27.46 27.50
C SER A 125 -9.62 26.39 27.90
N LEU A 126 -10.57 26.02 27.04
CA LEU A 126 -11.60 25.02 27.28
C LEU A 126 -11.40 23.77 26.40
N PRO A 127 -11.54 22.56 26.99
CA PRO A 127 -11.43 21.32 26.21
C PRO A 127 -12.59 21.20 25.23
N ARG A 128 -12.30 21.30 23.95
CA ARG A 128 -13.24 21.11 22.85
C ARG A 128 -12.70 20.03 21.89
N PRO A 129 -13.55 19.32 21.14
CA PRO A 129 -13.08 18.47 20.06
C PRO A 129 -12.26 19.28 19.04
N LEU A 130 -11.17 18.68 18.54
CA LEU A 130 -10.35 19.29 17.50
C LEU A 130 -11.18 19.53 16.25
N GLN A 131 -11.06 20.72 15.67
CA GLN A 131 -11.68 21.08 14.41
C GLN A 131 -10.77 22.02 13.63
N LEU A 132 -9.94 21.44 12.76
CA LEU A 132 -9.08 22.20 11.86
C LEU A 132 -9.92 22.88 10.77
N SER A 133 -9.71 24.16 10.57
CA SER A 133 -10.38 24.90 9.50
C SER A 133 -9.76 24.59 8.12
N GLU A 134 -10.53 24.83 7.07
CA GLU A 134 -10.07 24.69 5.69
C GLU A 134 -8.83 25.57 5.43
N GLU A 135 -8.82 26.78 5.95
CA GLU A 135 -7.73 27.74 5.78
C GLU A 135 -6.44 27.26 6.46
N GLU A 136 -6.52 26.74 7.69
CA GLU A 136 -5.36 26.17 8.39
C GLU A 136 -4.78 24.97 7.63
N ILE A 137 -5.63 24.10 7.11
CA ILE A 137 -5.23 22.94 6.33
C ILE A 137 -4.55 23.38 5.03
N LEU A 138 -5.12 24.35 4.32
CA LEU A 138 -4.57 24.88 3.09
C LEU A 138 -3.20 25.53 3.32
N LYS A 139 -3.09 26.44 4.29
CA LYS A 139 -1.82 27.06 4.71
C LYS A 139 -0.79 26.01 5.14
N GLY A 140 -1.25 24.94 5.77
CA GLY A 140 -0.43 23.81 6.13
C GLY A 140 0.24 23.19 4.91
N VAL A 141 -0.53 22.83 3.91
CA VAL A 141 0.00 22.20 2.67
C VAL A 141 0.88 23.18 1.89
N GLU A 142 0.49 24.46 1.78
CA GLU A 142 1.31 25.49 1.15
C GLU A 142 2.69 25.62 1.80
N SER A 143 2.77 25.50 3.12
CA SER A 143 4.03 25.61 3.86
C SER A 143 5.02 24.47 3.53
N ILE A 144 4.56 23.31 3.08
CA ILE A 144 5.43 22.22 2.65
C ILE A 144 6.26 22.63 1.44
N TYR A 145 5.62 23.30 0.50
CA TYR A 145 6.26 23.75 -0.74
C TYR A 145 7.07 25.05 -0.56
N THR A 146 6.66 25.89 0.38
CA THR A 146 7.38 27.12 0.70
C THR A 146 8.68 26.85 1.47
N SER A 147 8.68 25.89 2.40
CA SER A 147 9.85 25.56 3.24
C SER A 147 10.97 24.82 2.50
N GLN A 148 10.69 24.22 1.35
CA GLN A 148 11.66 23.47 0.54
C GLN A 148 12.17 24.24 -0.69
N ARG A 149 11.86 25.50 -0.77
CA ARG A 149 12.09 26.35 -1.95
C ARG A 149 13.54 26.77 -2.10
N ASP A 150 14.13 26.45 -3.25
CA ASP A 150 15.18 27.28 -3.84
C ASP A 150 14.53 28.49 -4.49
N SER A 151 15.13 29.66 -4.35
CA SER A 151 14.56 31.01 -4.65
C SER A 151 13.96 31.20 -6.06
N SER A 152 14.06 30.21 -6.94
CA SER A 152 13.64 30.28 -8.35
C SER A 152 12.44 29.38 -8.71
N GLN A 153 11.89 28.60 -7.79
CA GLN A 153 10.80 27.67 -8.12
C GLN A 153 9.42 28.28 -7.90
N HIS A 154 8.51 28.07 -8.86
CA HIS A 154 7.11 28.49 -8.77
C HIS A 154 6.35 27.66 -7.73
N ILE A 155 5.45 28.26 -6.96
CA ILE A 155 4.56 27.53 -6.07
C ILE A 155 3.55 26.76 -6.94
N PRO A 156 3.44 25.44 -6.79
CA PRO A 156 2.49 24.65 -7.58
C PRO A 156 1.06 25.06 -7.27
N GLY A 157 0.17 24.93 -8.25
CA GLY A 157 -1.25 25.16 -8.06
C GLY A 157 -1.83 24.19 -7.03
N ILE A 158 -2.56 24.70 -6.05
CA ILE A 158 -3.18 23.90 -4.99
C ILE A 158 -4.70 24.03 -5.10
N ARG A 159 -5.38 22.90 -5.06
CA ARG A 159 -6.86 22.82 -5.06
C ARG A 159 -7.31 22.01 -3.87
N ILE A 160 -8.27 22.55 -3.11
CA ILE A 160 -8.89 21.90 -1.98
C ILE A 160 -10.32 21.47 -2.32
N SER A 161 -10.75 20.35 -1.84
CA SER A 161 -12.12 19.84 -1.95
C SER A 161 -12.46 18.95 -0.76
N ARG A 162 -13.74 18.88 -0.40
CA ARG A 162 -14.20 17.99 0.65
C ARG A 162 -14.52 16.61 0.06
N LEU A 163 -13.97 15.58 0.64
CA LEU A 163 -14.20 14.19 0.24
C LEU A 163 -15.20 13.54 1.20
N GLU A 164 -16.35 13.14 0.66
CA GLU A 164 -17.43 12.51 1.43
C GLU A 164 -17.57 11.02 1.16
N HIS A 165 -16.92 10.53 0.08
CA HIS A 165 -16.94 9.13 -0.32
C HIS A 165 -15.52 8.57 -0.41
N PHE A 166 -15.35 7.26 -0.12
CA PHE A 166 -14.04 6.64 -0.18
C PHE A 166 -13.51 6.54 -1.60
N GLU A 167 -12.41 7.19 -1.87
CA GLU A 167 -11.58 6.95 -3.06
C GLU A 167 -10.63 5.76 -2.83
N THR A 168 -10.23 5.11 -3.93
CA THR A 168 -9.37 3.92 -3.91
C THR A 168 -8.10 4.14 -3.09
N TYR A 169 -7.35 5.20 -3.37
CA TYR A 169 -6.09 5.46 -2.66
C TYR A 169 -6.32 5.78 -1.18
N TYR A 170 -7.32 6.60 -0.86
CA TYR A 170 -7.62 6.93 0.53
C TYR A 170 -8.04 5.71 1.35
N ARG A 171 -8.90 4.86 0.80
CA ARG A 171 -9.40 3.65 1.45
C ARG A 171 -8.32 2.57 1.57
N ASP A 172 -7.65 2.26 0.48
CA ASP A 172 -6.84 1.04 0.38
C ASP A 172 -5.42 1.22 0.88
N MET A 173 -4.89 2.45 0.86
CA MET A 173 -3.62 2.79 1.49
C MET A 173 -3.72 2.95 3.01
N SER A 174 -4.93 2.95 3.57
CA SER A 174 -5.17 3.10 5.01
C SER A 174 -4.47 2.06 5.88
N ASN A 175 -4.21 0.86 5.35
CA ASN A 175 -3.49 -0.17 6.09
C ASN A 175 -1.99 0.11 6.27
N MET A 176 -1.44 1.09 5.55
CA MET A 176 -0.06 1.55 5.72
C MET A 176 0.07 2.64 6.80
N TYR A 177 -1.06 3.26 7.16
CA TYR A 177 -1.13 4.31 8.15
C TYR A 177 -1.92 3.83 9.37
N ARG A 178 -1.58 4.30 10.55
CA ARG A 178 -2.30 3.98 11.79
C ARG A 178 -3.74 4.50 11.70
N GLY A 179 -4.69 3.64 12.03
CA GLY A 179 -6.11 3.97 12.10
C GLY A 179 -6.93 3.62 10.84
N ARG A 180 -8.24 3.46 11.03
CA ARG A 180 -9.20 3.28 9.95
C ARG A 180 -9.42 4.61 9.24
N PRO A 181 -9.58 4.64 7.90
CA PRO A 181 -9.94 5.87 7.23
C PRO A 181 -11.33 6.31 7.68
N GLN A 182 -11.44 7.57 8.02
CA GLN A 182 -12.69 8.21 8.41
C GLN A 182 -13.07 9.28 7.39
N LEU A 183 -14.33 9.58 7.27
CA LEU A 183 -14.89 10.62 6.41
C LEU A 183 -15.78 11.53 7.27
N PRO A 184 -15.94 12.79 6.90
CA PRO A 184 -15.36 13.48 5.74
C PRO A 184 -13.91 13.90 5.97
N VAL A 185 -13.13 14.07 4.86
CA VAL A 185 -11.77 14.60 4.90
C VAL A 185 -11.60 15.70 3.87
N TRP A 186 -10.62 16.57 4.10
CA TRP A 186 -10.16 17.51 3.09
C TRP A 186 -9.16 16.82 2.17
N LYS A 187 -9.44 16.88 0.86
CA LYS A 187 -8.58 16.42 -0.21
C LYS A 187 -7.93 17.62 -0.86
N ILE A 188 -6.62 17.68 -0.76
CA ILE A 188 -5.81 18.73 -1.36
C ILE A 188 -5.00 18.12 -2.50
N THR A 189 -5.23 18.59 -3.71
CA THR A 189 -4.48 18.21 -4.91
C THR A 189 -3.47 19.29 -5.25
N VAL A 190 -2.24 18.88 -5.47
CA VAL A 190 -1.14 19.77 -5.80
C VAL A 190 -0.64 19.47 -7.20
N ASP A 191 -0.46 20.50 -8.01
CA ASP A 191 0.03 20.40 -9.38
C ASP A 191 1.56 20.40 -9.42
N ASP A 192 2.15 19.48 -8.65
CA ASP A 192 3.58 19.20 -8.62
C ASP A 192 3.92 18.04 -9.59
N PRO A 193 5.21 17.77 -9.89
CA PRO A 193 5.63 16.66 -10.76
C PRO A 193 5.12 15.30 -10.30
N ASP A 194 4.90 15.13 -8.99
CA ASP A 194 4.38 13.91 -8.39
C ASP A 194 2.85 13.84 -8.38
N ARG A 195 2.15 14.91 -8.78
CA ARG A 195 0.69 15.03 -8.65
C ARG A 195 0.25 14.62 -7.26
N SER A 196 0.88 15.25 -6.27
CA SER A 196 0.67 14.93 -4.86
C SER A 196 -0.77 15.19 -4.43
N VAL A 197 -1.29 14.28 -3.61
CA VAL A 197 -2.61 14.41 -3.00
C VAL A 197 -2.48 14.23 -1.50
N TYR A 198 -3.00 15.18 -0.74
CA TYR A 198 -3.08 15.12 0.71
C TYR A 198 -4.52 14.89 1.13
N TYR A 199 -4.74 13.95 2.03
CA TYR A 199 -6.00 13.76 2.72
C TYR A 199 -5.78 14.09 4.18
N ILE A 200 -6.48 15.11 4.68
CA ILE A 200 -6.33 15.61 6.05
C ILE A 200 -7.69 15.57 6.72
N HIS A 201 -7.76 14.85 7.84
CA HIS A 201 -8.99 14.76 8.62
C HIS A 201 -9.09 15.95 9.57
N PRO A 202 -10.17 16.75 9.51
CA PRO A 202 -10.26 17.98 10.29
C PRO A 202 -10.33 17.73 11.81
N GLU A 203 -10.93 16.63 12.24
CA GLU A 203 -11.16 16.33 13.66
C GLU A 203 -10.04 15.53 14.31
N THR A 204 -9.10 14.98 13.53
CA THR A 204 -8.02 14.15 14.07
C THR A 204 -6.63 14.65 13.70
N GLY A 205 -6.54 15.58 12.74
CA GLY A 205 -5.25 16.04 12.20
C GLY A 205 -4.47 14.97 11.46
N ILE A 206 -5.05 13.78 11.21
CA ILE A 206 -4.38 12.69 10.52
C ILE A 206 -4.16 13.07 9.06
N ILE A 207 -2.91 12.97 8.63
CA ILE A 207 -2.46 13.31 7.30
C ILE A 207 -2.13 12.04 6.53
N ARG A 208 -2.61 11.95 5.28
CA ARG A 208 -2.24 10.92 4.32
C ARG A 208 -1.76 11.58 3.04
N HIS A 209 -0.53 11.32 2.68
CA HIS A 209 0.10 11.83 1.47
C HIS A 209 0.20 10.72 0.43
N VAL A 210 -0.22 11.00 -0.78
CA VAL A 210 -0.16 10.11 -1.94
C VAL A 210 0.62 10.80 -3.04
N ASP A 211 1.77 10.28 -3.34
CA ASP A 211 2.69 10.70 -4.40
C ASP A 211 2.84 9.59 -5.47
N THR A 212 3.71 9.78 -6.44
CA THR A 212 4.02 8.78 -7.46
C THR A 212 4.55 7.49 -6.86
N SER A 213 5.43 7.57 -5.84
CA SER A 213 5.96 6.39 -5.14
C SER A 213 4.86 5.60 -4.45
N SER A 214 3.94 6.29 -3.79
CA SER A 214 2.79 5.68 -3.12
C SER A 214 1.86 4.98 -4.10
N ARG A 215 1.58 5.59 -5.26
CA ARG A 215 0.77 4.98 -6.32
C ARG A 215 1.46 3.76 -6.91
N TRP A 216 2.77 3.82 -7.15
CA TRP A 216 3.55 2.67 -7.60
C TRP A 216 3.47 1.50 -6.61
N LYS A 217 3.68 1.76 -5.31
CA LYS A 217 3.54 0.75 -4.25
C LYS A 217 2.12 0.20 -4.15
N TYR A 218 1.12 1.04 -4.36
CA TYR A 218 -0.26 0.58 -4.40
C TYR A 218 -0.47 -0.44 -5.53
N TRP A 219 -0.08 -0.12 -6.77
CA TRP A 219 -0.31 -1.01 -7.91
C TRP A 219 0.57 -2.26 -7.88
N SER A 220 1.85 -2.12 -7.59
CA SER A 220 2.77 -3.25 -7.56
C SER A 220 2.49 -4.22 -6.41
N TYR A 221 2.22 -3.72 -5.21
CA TYR A 221 2.02 -4.58 -4.04
C TYR A 221 0.55 -4.72 -3.65
N THR A 222 -0.14 -3.63 -3.36
CA THR A 222 -1.50 -3.71 -2.81
C THR A 222 -2.50 -4.28 -3.82
N ALA A 223 -2.44 -3.84 -5.07
CA ALA A 223 -3.33 -4.33 -6.12
C ALA A 223 -2.93 -5.74 -6.58
N LEU A 224 -1.69 -5.96 -6.99
CA LEU A 224 -1.25 -7.25 -7.55
C LEU A 224 -1.04 -8.33 -6.47
N HIS A 225 -0.21 -8.07 -5.45
CA HIS A 225 0.14 -9.09 -4.45
C HIS A 225 -1.01 -9.40 -3.49
N ARG A 226 -1.77 -8.39 -3.07
CA ARG A 226 -2.91 -8.55 -2.15
C ARG A 226 -4.26 -8.65 -2.86
N MET A 227 -4.27 -8.67 -4.19
CA MET A 227 -5.48 -8.75 -5.05
C MET A 227 -6.54 -7.70 -4.68
N ARG A 228 -6.11 -6.49 -4.30
CA ARG A 228 -7.01 -5.37 -4.02
C ARG A 228 -7.29 -4.56 -5.28
N LEU A 229 -7.75 -5.26 -6.32
CA LEU A 229 -8.13 -4.64 -7.58
C LEU A 229 -9.47 -3.92 -7.45
N PRO A 230 -9.66 -2.80 -8.17
CA PRO A 230 -10.99 -2.19 -8.33
C PRO A 230 -12.00 -3.24 -8.81
N GLY A 231 -13.18 -3.28 -8.24
CA GLY A 231 -14.18 -4.33 -8.54
C GLY A 231 -14.06 -5.59 -7.67
N LEU A 232 -12.87 -6.15 -7.48
CA LEU A 232 -12.68 -7.31 -6.61
C LEU A 232 -12.67 -6.92 -5.12
N ASN A 233 -12.37 -5.66 -4.83
CA ASN A 233 -12.27 -5.14 -3.46
C ASN A 233 -13.64 -4.88 -2.82
N SER A 234 -14.72 -4.77 -3.61
CA SER A 234 -16.08 -4.61 -3.11
C SER A 234 -16.62 -5.87 -2.41
N ASN A 235 -16.13 -7.05 -2.80
CA ASN A 235 -16.55 -8.33 -2.21
C ASN A 235 -15.35 -9.04 -1.58
N ALA A 236 -15.23 -8.95 -0.25
CA ALA A 236 -14.13 -9.53 0.50
C ALA A 236 -14.07 -11.07 0.40
N THR A 237 -15.22 -11.73 0.30
CA THR A 237 -15.31 -13.20 0.17
C THR A 237 -14.80 -13.63 -1.20
N LEU A 238 -15.31 -13.02 -2.27
CA LEU A 238 -14.85 -13.29 -3.64
C LEU A 238 -13.33 -13.10 -3.77
N ARG A 239 -12.82 -11.99 -3.27
CA ARG A 239 -11.37 -11.71 -3.28
C ARG A 239 -10.57 -12.79 -2.55
N LYS A 240 -11.00 -13.20 -1.36
CA LYS A 240 -10.34 -14.28 -0.60
C LYS A 240 -10.36 -15.61 -1.37
N THR A 241 -11.50 -15.97 -1.95
CA THR A 241 -11.64 -17.20 -2.73
C THR A 241 -10.71 -17.21 -3.94
N VAL A 242 -10.69 -16.12 -4.73
CA VAL A 242 -9.78 -15.97 -5.87
C VAL A 242 -8.33 -16.10 -5.42
N LEU A 243 -7.95 -15.43 -4.34
CA LEU A 243 -6.58 -15.51 -3.81
C LEU A 243 -6.22 -16.94 -3.38
N TRP A 244 -7.12 -17.66 -2.71
CA TRP A 244 -6.88 -19.06 -2.32
C TRP A 244 -6.69 -19.98 -3.54
N VAL A 245 -7.52 -19.85 -4.56
CA VAL A 245 -7.40 -20.65 -5.79
C VAL A 245 -6.05 -20.38 -6.47
N LEU A 246 -5.67 -19.12 -6.61
CA LEU A 246 -4.40 -18.75 -7.24
C LEU A 246 -3.18 -19.21 -6.43
N LEU A 247 -3.23 -19.12 -5.09
CA LEU A 247 -2.15 -19.59 -4.21
C LEU A 247 -2.00 -21.11 -4.25
N LEU A 248 -3.10 -21.86 -4.22
CA LEU A 248 -3.07 -23.32 -4.33
C LEU A 248 -2.54 -23.77 -5.70
N GLY A 249 -2.98 -23.10 -6.78
CA GLY A 249 -2.46 -23.35 -8.12
C GLY A 249 -0.97 -23.02 -8.25
N GLY A 250 -0.53 -21.89 -7.72
CA GLY A 250 0.87 -21.51 -7.67
C GLY A 250 1.71 -22.51 -6.87
N THR A 251 1.19 -22.99 -5.73
CA THR A 251 1.84 -24.04 -4.93
C THR A 251 2.01 -25.32 -5.73
N ALA A 252 1.00 -25.73 -6.50
CA ALA A 252 1.10 -26.89 -7.37
C ALA A 252 2.19 -26.75 -8.44
N VAL A 253 2.32 -25.56 -9.04
CA VAL A 253 3.43 -25.26 -9.99
C VAL A 253 4.79 -25.42 -9.28
N CYS A 254 4.94 -24.88 -8.08
CA CYS A 254 6.19 -24.96 -7.33
C CYS A 254 6.53 -26.41 -6.95
N ILE A 255 5.58 -27.19 -6.43
CA ILE A 255 5.78 -28.60 -6.05
C ILE A 255 6.20 -29.43 -7.26
N THR A 256 5.48 -29.27 -8.38
CA THR A 256 5.81 -30.02 -9.61
C THR A 256 7.16 -29.61 -10.17
N GLY A 257 7.54 -28.34 -10.09
CA GLY A 257 8.85 -27.83 -10.49
C GLY A 257 9.99 -28.41 -9.64
N VAL A 258 9.82 -28.47 -8.32
CA VAL A 258 10.78 -29.10 -7.40
C VAL A 258 10.93 -30.58 -7.71
N ALA A 259 9.81 -31.30 -7.88
CA ALA A 259 9.84 -32.72 -8.23
C ALA A 259 10.60 -33.00 -9.54
N LEU A 260 10.43 -32.15 -10.55
CA LEU A 260 11.18 -32.25 -11.81
C LEU A 260 12.67 -31.98 -11.61
N SER A 261 13.03 -30.97 -10.83
CA SER A 261 14.42 -30.65 -10.52
C SER A 261 15.13 -31.77 -9.79
N VAL A 262 14.49 -32.33 -8.76
CA VAL A 262 15.03 -33.48 -8.01
C VAL A 262 15.23 -34.70 -8.94
N ASN A 263 14.24 -35.01 -9.77
CA ASN A 263 14.33 -36.11 -10.72
C ASN A 263 15.46 -35.91 -11.77
N TYR A 264 15.66 -34.68 -12.19
CA TYR A 264 16.75 -34.34 -13.10
C TYR A 264 18.12 -34.56 -12.43
N ILE A 265 18.31 -34.03 -11.23
CA ILE A 265 19.56 -34.18 -10.48
C ILE A 265 19.88 -35.66 -10.24
N ARG A 266 18.90 -36.44 -9.72
CA ARG A 266 19.06 -37.88 -9.48
C ARG A 266 19.52 -38.62 -10.70
N ARG A 267 18.92 -38.34 -11.88
CA ARG A 267 19.31 -38.97 -13.15
C ARG A 267 20.74 -38.60 -13.57
N LYS A 268 21.16 -37.36 -13.33
CA LYS A 268 22.50 -36.89 -13.70
C LYS A 268 23.56 -37.51 -12.79
N CYS A 269 23.29 -37.60 -11.47
CA CYS A 269 24.19 -38.28 -10.53
C CYS A 269 24.34 -39.78 -10.84
N CYS A 270 23.23 -40.50 -11.07
CA CYS A 270 23.29 -41.93 -11.42
C CYS A 270 24.03 -42.21 -12.75
N LYS A 271 23.95 -41.30 -13.74
CA LYS A 271 24.72 -41.42 -14.98
C LYS A 271 26.22 -41.19 -14.77
N ARG A 272 26.63 -40.37 -13.83
CA ARG A 272 28.03 -40.09 -13.50
C ARG A 272 28.68 -41.28 -12.78
N GLN A 273 27.96 -41.94 -11.88
CA GLN A 273 28.41 -43.16 -11.19
C GLN A 273 28.63 -44.38 -12.13
N LYS A 274 27.90 -44.46 -13.26
CA LYS A 274 28.07 -45.54 -14.23
C LYS A 274 29.20 -45.32 -15.22
N ARG A 275 29.92 -44.20 -15.17
CA ARG A 275 31.06 -43.87 -16.02
C ARG A 275 32.41 -44.08 -15.33
N TYR A 276 32.40 -44.42 -14.06
CA TYR A 276 33.52 -44.89 -13.26
C TYR A 276 33.33 -46.37 -12.91
#